data_8cb7b432f63fd481e2ce0adf678c0931
#
_entry.id   8cb7b432f63fd481e2ce0adf678c0931
#
_cell.length_a   1.000
_cell.length_b   1.000
_cell.length_c   1.000
_cell.angle_alpha   90.00
_cell.angle_beta   90.00
_cell.angle_gamma   90.00
#
_symmetry.space_group_name_H-M   'P 1'
#
loop_
_entity.id
_entity.type
_entity.pdbx_description
1 polymer ?
#
loop_
_entity_poly.entity_id
_entity_poly.type
_entity_poly.pdbx_seq_one_letter_code
_entity_poly.pdbx_strand_id
1 'polypeptide(L)'
;MKYPGGFNVTLPTDKEILLTRTFEAPRAAVFEAWTNAEHVRHWWDPGGVPLSSCEIDLRPGGSFRWVNSAHGREHAFTGTYREITSPERLVFTVKILPASPDALTTLMFGQEGSRTKLTMRIECASVEDRDALLRMRVDAGTGRTLENLAIYLDRVKAPR
;
A
#
# COMPACT_ATOMS: atom_id res chain seq x y z
N MET A 1 1.78 -5.46 -17.97
CA MET A 1 2.14 -6.65 -17.19
C MET A 1 0.95 -7.10 -16.35
N LYS A 2 0.67 -8.38 -16.33
CA LYS A 2 -0.42 -8.94 -15.54
C LYS A 2 0.13 -9.73 -14.35
N TYR A 3 -0.56 -9.62 -13.24
CA TYR A 3 -0.25 -10.35 -12.01
C TYR A 3 -1.49 -11.10 -11.55
N PRO A 4 -1.34 -12.13 -10.70
CA PRO A 4 -2.50 -12.86 -10.17
C PRO A 4 -3.46 -11.97 -9.40
N GLY A 5 -4.74 -12.38 -9.31
CA GLY A 5 -5.73 -11.71 -8.47
C GLY A 5 -6.26 -10.39 -8.99
N GLY A 6 -6.09 -10.09 -10.27
CA GLY A 6 -6.59 -8.83 -10.83
C GLY A 6 -5.69 -7.63 -10.55
N PHE A 7 -4.47 -7.88 -10.11
CA PHE A 7 -3.48 -6.84 -9.90
C PHE A 7 -2.86 -6.42 -11.22
N ASN A 8 -2.80 -5.11 -11.48
CA ASN A 8 -2.22 -4.58 -12.70
C ASN A 8 -1.23 -3.47 -12.38
N VAL A 9 -0.17 -3.38 -13.19
CA VAL A 9 0.85 -2.35 -13.08
C VAL A 9 1.01 -1.68 -14.43
N THR A 10 0.96 -0.35 -14.47
CA THR A 10 1.25 0.42 -15.66
C THR A 10 2.19 1.57 -15.31
N LEU A 11 2.84 2.12 -16.32
CA LEU A 11 3.77 3.24 -16.18
C LEU A 11 3.25 4.40 -17.03
N PRO A 12 2.30 5.20 -16.48
CA PRO A 12 1.63 6.24 -17.27
C PRO A 12 2.57 7.34 -17.76
N THR A 13 3.60 7.64 -16.95
CA THR A 13 4.67 8.57 -17.32
C THR A 13 6.00 7.96 -16.91
N ASP A 14 7.10 8.61 -17.25
CA ASP A 14 8.43 8.13 -16.91
C ASP A 14 8.78 8.33 -15.43
N LYS A 15 7.94 9.02 -14.66
CA LYS A 15 8.13 9.26 -13.23
C LYS A 15 7.09 8.60 -12.35
N GLU A 16 6.16 7.85 -12.94
CA GLU A 16 5.03 7.29 -12.20
C GLU A 16 4.94 5.77 -12.30
N ILE A 17 4.40 5.17 -11.26
CA ILE A 17 4.00 3.76 -11.24
C ILE A 17 2.53 3.76 -10.82
N LEU A 18 1.67 3.15 -11.61
CA LEU A 18 0.24 3.04 -11.30
C LEU A 18 -0.12 1.58 -11.10
N LEU A 19 -0.64 1.27 -9.91
CA LEU A 19 -1.04 -0.09 -9.55
C LEU A 19 -2.53 -0.09 -9.25
N THR A 20 -3.22 -1.14 -9.69
CA THR A 20 -4.65 -1.30 -9.43
C THR A 20 -4.96 -2.70 -8.96
N ARG A 21 -5.95 -2.81 -8.07
CA ARG A 21 -6.43 -4.09 -7.57
C ARG A 21 -7.90 -3.94 -7.18
N THR A 22 -8.71 -4.93 -7.52
CA THR A 22 -10.11 -5.01 -7.09
C THR A 22 -10.25 -5.95 -5.90
N PHE A 23 -11.00 -5.51 -4.89
CA PHE A 23 -11.28 -6.31 -3.70
C PHE A 23 -12.78 -6.60 -3.59
N GLU A 24 -13.12 -7.81 -3.15
CA GLU A 24 -14.52 -8.22 -2.90
C GLU A 24 -14.97 -7.75 -1.52
N ALA A 25 -14.90 -6.44 -1.30
CA ALA A 25 -15.25 -5.81 -0.02
C ALA A 25 -15.65 -4.36 -0.27
N PRO A 26 -16.49 -3.76 0.59
CA PRO A 26 -16.85 -2.35 0.46
C PRO A 26 -15.66 -1.45 0.77
N ARG A 27 -15.62 -0.28 0.16
CA ARG A 27 -14.47 0.62 0.31
C ARG A 27 -14.22 1.07 1.75
N ALA A 28 -15.25 1.17 2.56
CA ALA A 28 -15.06 1.51 3.97
C ALA A 28 -14.19 0.46 4.68
N ALA A 29 -14.37 -0.82 4.36
CA ALA A 29 -13.57 -1.90 4.93
C ALA A 29 -12.14 -1.87 4.41
N VAL A 30 -11.95 -1.60 3.11
CA VAL A 30 -10.62 -1.53 2.51
C VAL A 30 -9.87 -0.31 3.06
N PHE A 31 -10.54 0.83 3.16
CA PHE A 31 -9.95 2.04 3.71
C PHE A 31 -9.51 1.81 5.17
N GLU A 32 -10.37 1.20 5.98
CA GLU A 32 -10.02 0.92 7.38
C GLU A 32 -8.85 -0.04 7.49
N ALA A 33 -8.77 -1.02 6.61
CA ALA A 33 -7.64 -1.95 6.61
C ALA A 33 -6.30 -1.25 6.37
N TRP A 34 -6.30 -0.14 5.63
CA TRP A 34 -5.11 0.64 5.34
C TRP A 34 -4.76 1.64 6.45
N THR A 35 -5.71 2.00 7.29
CA THR A 35 -5.55 3.12 8.22
C THR A 35 -5.57 2.71 9.69
N ASN A 36 -5.87 1.46 9.99
CA ASN A 36 -5.92 0.96 11.37
C ASN A 36 -4.77 -0.03 11.58
N ALA A 37 -3.88 0.29 12.52
CA ALA A 37 -2.70 -0.54 12.80
C ALA A 37 -3.05 -1.99 13.14
N GLU A 38 -4.19 -2.22 13.82
CA GLU A 38 -4.62 -3.58 14.15
C GLU A 38 -4.94 -4.41 12.91
N HIS A 39 -5.41 -3.77 11.84
CA HIS A 39 -5.64 -4.45 10.58
C HIS A 39 -4.35 -4.61 9.80
N VAL A 40 -3.53 -3.57 9.70
CA VAL A 40 -2.30 -3.58 8.90
C VAL A 40 -1.38 -4.74 9.30
N ARG A 41 -1.29 -5.04 10.58
CA ARG A 41 -0.39 -6.11 11.07
C ARG A 41 -0.76 -7.50 10.57
N HIS A 42 -1.96 -7.66 10.00
CA HIS A 42 -2.42 -8.95 9.50
C HIS A 42 -2.14 -9.19 8.02
N TRP A 43 -1.78 -8.16 7.28
CA TRP A 43 -1.59 -8.32 5.82
C TRP A 43 -0.32 -7.68 5.27
N TRP A 44 0.33 -6.79 6.00
CA TRP A 44 1.51 -6.09 5.50
C TRP A 44 2.78 -6.91 5.73
N ASP A 45 3.25 -7.64 4.70
CA ASP A 45 4.47 -8.43 4.80
C ASP A 45 5.28 -8.44 3.51
N PRO A 46 5.72 -7.27 3.03
CA PRO A 46 6.48 -7.21 1.78
C PRO A 46 7.72 -8.12 1.84
N GLY A 47 7.89 -8.92 0.78
CA GLY A 47 8.99 -9.88 0.75
C GLY A 47 8.87 -11.04 1.74
N GLY A 48 7.71 -11.22 2.35
CA GLY A 48 7.50 -12.29 3.33
C GLY A 48 8.10 -11.99 4.71
N VAL A 49 8.50 -10.74 4.96
CA VAL A 49 9.09 -10.34 6.24
C VAL A 49 7.96 -9.83 7.14
N PRO A 50 7.78 -10.42 8.34
CA PRO A 50 6.66 -10.04 9.20
C PRO A 50 6.79 -8.61 9.73
N LEU A 51 5.62 -8.02 10.04
CA LEU A 51 5.55 -6.69 10.63
C LEU A 51 5.92 -6.77 12.11
N SER A 52 6.91 -6.00 12.54
CA SER A 52 7.36 -5.98 13.94
C SER A 52 6.80 -4.79 14.70
N SER A 53 6.50 -3.67 14.01
CA SER A 53 5.81 -2.55 14.62
C SER A 53 5.03 -1.78 13.57
N CYS A 54 3.93 -1.13 14.02
CA CYS A 54 3.08 -0.36 13.14
C CYS A 54 2.52 0.82 13.91
N GLU A 55 2.94 2.01 13.53
CA GLU A 55 2.49 3.26 14.14
C GLU A 55 1.78 4.10 13.09
N ILE A 56 0.60 4.59 13.41
CA ILE A 56 -0.21 5.41 12.51
C ILE A 56 -0.79 6.59 13.30
N ASP A 57 -0.44 7.80 12.88
CA ASP A 57 -1.07 9.02 13.39
C ASP A 57 -1.94 9.56 12.25
N LEU A 58 -3.21 9.13 12.23
CA LEU A 58 -4.10 9.34 11.08
C LEU A 58 -4.74 10.72 11.12
N ARG A 59 -3.97 11.71 10.69
CA ARG A 59 -4.43 13.09 10.52
C ARG A 59 -3.55 13.77 9.48
N PRO A 60 -4.02 14.82 8.81
CA PRO A 60 -3.14 15.58 7.91
C PRO A 60 -1.95 16.12 8.68
N GLY A 61 -0.75 15.87 8.15
CA GLY A 61 0.50 16.21 8.84
C GLY A 61 0.98 15.15 9.82
N GLY A 62 0.15 14.14 10.13
CA GLY A 62 0.56 13.02 10.96
C GLY A 62 1.46 12.07 10.21
N SER A 63 2.23 11.27 10.92
CA SER A 63 3.19 10.35 10.33
C SER A 63 2.78 8.89 10.53
N PHE A 64 3.37 8.02 9.73
CA PHE A 64 3.24 6.59 9.94
C PHE A 64 4.61 5.93 9.83
N ARG A 65 4.76 4.78 10.50
CA ARG A 65 5.98 4.00 10.45
C ARG A 65 5.62 2.52 10.60
N TRP A 66 5.84 1.76 9.55
CA TRP A 66 5.55 0.32 9.51
C TRP A 66 6.88 -0.41 9.34
N VAL A 67 7.28 -1.18 10.33
CA VAL A 67 8.58 -1.84 10.35
C VAL A 67 8.40 -3.34 10.19
N ASN A 68 9.10 -3.89 9.21
CA ASN A 68 9.17 -5.34 8.99
C ASN A 68 10.59 -5.78 9.32
N SER A 69 10.73 -6.77 10.19
CA SER A 69 12.05 -7.26 10.54
C SER A 69 12.06 -8.77 10.77
N ALA A 70 13.12 -9.43 10.28
CA ALA A 70 13.36 -10.85 10.49
C ALA A 70 14.81 -11.17 10.12
N HIS A 71 15.45 -12.04 10.89
CA HIS A 71 16.78 -12.57 10.59
C HIS A 71 17.82 -11.47 10.31
N GLY A 72 17.82 -10.42 11.12
CA GLY A 72 18.77 -9.31 10.98
C GLY A 72 18.46 -8.33 9.87
N ARG A 73 17.36 -8.52 9.15
CA ARG A 73 16.90 -7.61 8.08
C ARG A 73 15.78 -6.74 8.60
N GLU A 74 15.84 -5.46 8.30
CA GLU A 74 14.81 -4.52 8.72
C GLU A 74 14.50 -3.55 7.59
N HIS A 75 13.22 -3.38 7.32
CA HIS A 75 12.71 -2.38 6.37
C HIS A 75 11.67 -1.54 7.07
N ALA A 76 11.69 -0.25 6.85
CA ALA A 76 10.70 0.64 7.42
C ALA A 76 10.02 1.45 6.32
N PHE A 77 8.70 1.37 6.26
CA PHE A 77 7.88 2.25 5.45
C PHE A 77 7.50 3.42 6.31
N THR A 78 7.98 4.60 5.97
CA THR A 78 7.72 5.82 6.75
C THR A 78 7.16 6.89 5.84
N GLY A 79 6.36 7.77 6.41
CA GLY A 79 5.82 8.88 5.63
C GLY A 79 4.96 9.80 6.44
N THR A 80 4.35 10.74 5.72
CA THR A 80 3.47 11.76 6.30
C THR A 80 2.19 11.81 5.49
N TYR A 81 1.05 11.82 6.18
CA TYR A 81 -0.24 11.99 5.51
C TYR A 81 -0.41 13.44 5.08
N ARG A 82 -0.81 13.63 3.84
CA ARG A 82 -1.10 14.95 3.28
C ARG A 82 -2.59 15.21 3.14
N GLU A 83 -3.34 14.17 2.80
CA GLU A 83 -4.79 14.29 2.63
C GLU A 83 -5.44 13.00 3.09
N ILE A 84 -6.52 13.12 3.86
CA ILE A 84 -7.29 11.97 4.32
C ILE A 84 -8.77 12.30 4.06
N THR A 85 -9.37 11.62 3.09
CA THR A 85 -10.78 11.77 2.76
C THR A 85 -11.43 10.40 2.85
N SER A 86 -11.90 10.07 4.05
CA SER A 86 -12.48 8.75 4.33
C SER A 86 -13.87 8.62 3.71
N PRO A 87 -14.19 7.50 3.08
CA PRO A 87 -13.37 6.32 2.80
C PRO A 87 -12.81 6.31 1.36
N GLU A 88 -12.58 7.47 0.75
CA GLU A 88 -12.37 7.61 -0.68
C GLU A 88 -10.91 7.75 -1.09
N ARG A 89 -10.10 8.44 -0.27
CA ARG A 89 -8.80 8.89 -0.75
C ARG A 89 -7.80 9.10 0.39
N LEU A 90 -6.56 8.66 0.15
CA LEU A 90 -5.40 8.95 1.00
C LEU A 90 -4.27 9.48 0.12
N VAL A 91 -3.63 10.55 0.56
CA VAL A 91 -2.39 11.04 -0.08
C VAL A 91 -1.31 11.11 0.99
N PHE A 92 -0.17 10.51 0.71
CA PHE A 92 0.93 10.49 1.67
C PHE A 92 2.28 10.40 0.96
N THR A 93 3.31 10.95 1.60
CA THR A 93 4.68 10.68 1.17
C THR A 93 5.11 9.34 1.74
N VAL A 94 5.99 8.65 1.04
CA VAL A 94 6.52 7.38 1.52
C VAL A 94 8.00 7.28 1.21
N LYS A 95 8.73 6.70 2.15
CA LYS A 95 10.12 6.35 1.99
C LYS A 95 10.32 4.96 2.58
N ILE A 96 11.04 4.11 1.86
CA ILE A 96 11.35 2.75 2.32
C ILE A 96 12.80 2.74 2.79
N LEU A 97 12.99 2.69 4.11
CA LEU A 97 14.33 2.66 4.68
C LEU A 97 14.92 1.26 4.58
N PRO A 98 16.21 1.12 4.34
CA PRO A 98 17.21 2.17 4.43
C PRO A 98 17.51 2.93 3.12
N ALA A 99 16.94 2.55 1.99
CA ALA A 99 17.56 2.96 0.74
C ALA A 99 16.69 3.54 -0.37
N SER A 100 15.36 3.67 -0.20
CA SER A 100 14.56 4.14 -1.32
C SER A 100 14.50 5.66 -1.40
N PRO A 101 14.26 6.23 -2.59
CA PRO A 101 13.91 7.64 -2.69
C PRO A 101 12.51 7.90 -2.13
N ASP A 102 12.22 9.17 -1.83
CA ASP A 102 10.87 9.59 -1.45
C ASP A 102 9.93 9.50 -2.65
N ALA A 103 8.66 9.19 -2.38
CA ALA A 103 7.64 9.19 -3.42
C ALA A 103 6.33 9.72 -2.83
N LEU A 104 5.51 10.36 -3.67
CA LEU A 104 4.17 10.78 -3.30
C LEU A 104 3.21 9.70 -3.76
N THR A 105 2.43 9.15 -2.84
CA THR A 105 1.51 8.07 -3.13
C THR A 105 0.08 8.53 -2.90
N THR A 106 -0.78 8.28 -3.88
CA THR A 106 -2.20 8.53 -3.79
C THR A 106 -2.94 7.21 -3.88
N LEU A 107 -3.75 6.90 -2.87
CA LEU A 107 -4.65 5.76 -2.88
C LEU A 107 -6.06 6.26 -3.12
N MET A 108 -6.74 5.70 -4.11
CA MET A 108 -8.14 5.98 -4.39
C MET A 108 -8.94 4.70 -4.23
N PHE A 109 -10.00 4.78 -3.44
CA PHE A 109 -10.85 3.64 -3.11
C PHE A 109 -12.20 3.84 -3.80
N GLY A 110 -12.33 3.31 -5.03
CA GLY A 110 -13.53 3.47 -5.83
C GLY A 110 -14.54 2.35 -5.57
N GLN A 111 -15.76 2.71 -5.17
CA GLN A 111 -16.82 1.73 -4.96
C GLN A 111 -17.42 1.30 -6.30
N GLU A 112 -17.44 0.00 -6.56
CA GLU A 112 -18.03 -0.60 -7.77
C GLU A 112 -19.00 -1.69 -7.35
N GLY A 113 -20.26 -1.33 -7.10
CA GLY A 113 -21.23 -2.27 -6.54
C GLY A 113 -20.82 -2.67 -5.13
N SER A 114 -20.60 -3.96 -4.90
CA SER A 114 -20.14 -4.48 -3.60
C SER A 114 -18.62 -4.59 -3.52
N ARG A 115 -17.92 -4.14 -4.56
CA ARG A 115 -16.47 -4.25 -4.68
C ARG A 115 -15.79 -2.90 -4.54
N THR A 116 -14.50 -2.94 -4.30
CA THR A 116 -13.65 -1.74 -4.28
C THR A 116 -12.53 -1.89 -5.29
N LYS A 117 -12.36 -0.90 -6.15
CA LYS A 117 -11.19 -0.81 -6.99
C LYS A 117 -10.21 0.14 -6.33
N LEU A 118 -9.10 -0.40 -5.85
CA LEU A 118 -8.01 0.39 -5.30
C LEU A 118 -7.08 0.79 -6.44
N THR A 119 -6.82 2.09 -6.52
CA THR A 119 -5.83 2.64 -7.45
C THR A 119 -4.72 3.27 -6.62
N MET A 120 -3.49 2.84 -6.85
CA MET A 120 -2.31 3.36 -6.17
C MET A 120 -1.42 4.04 -7.20
N ARG A 121 -1.27 5.36 -7.07
CA ARG A 121 -0.39 6.15 -7.94
C ARG A 121 0.84 6.55 -7.15
N ILE A 122 2.00 6.13 -7.61
CA ILE A 122 3.29 6.48 -7.00
C ILE A 122 3.98 7.47 -7.93
N GLU A 123 4.23 8.68 -7.43
CA GLU A 123 4.85 9.76 -8.19
C GLU A 123 6.23 10.05 -7.62
N CYS A 124 7.24 9.94 -8.47
CA CYS A 124 8.64 10.12 -8.09
C CYS A 124 9.16 11.46 -8.61
N ALA A 125 10.22 11.97 -8.00
CA ALA A 125 10.81 13.24 -8.39
C ALA A 125 11.55 13.15 -9.73
N SER A 126 12.01 11.96 -10.11
CA SER A 126 12.80 11.76 -11.32
C SER A 126 12.59 10.37 -11.90
N VAL A 127 13.02 10.20 -13.14
CA VAL A 127 13.04 8.89 -13.81
C VAL A 127 13.92 7.91 -13.02
N GLU A 128 15.06 8.40 -12.53
CA GLU A 128 16.00 7.59 -11.77
C GLU A 128 15.36 7.06 -10.49
N ASP A 129 14.59 7.89 -9.82
CA ASP A 129 13.89 7.49 -8.59
C ASP A 129 12.84 6.42 -8.89
N ARG A 130 12.04 6.61 -9.96
CA ARG A 130 11.07 5.61 -10.36
C ARG A 130 11.74 4.29 -10.69
N ASP A 131 12.82 4.34 -11.46
CA ASP A 131 13.54 3.14 -11.85
C ASP A 131 14.16 2.44 -10.63
N ALA A 132 14.59 3.20 -9.62
CA ALA A 132 15.10 2.63 -8.39
C ALA A 132 14.03 1.82 -7.66
N LEU A 133 12.80 2.34 -7.59
CA LEU A 133 11.68 1.61 -6.97
C LEU A 133 11.37 0.32 -7.75
N LEU A 134 11.42 0.36 -9.07
CA LEU A 134 11.18 -0.83 -9.87
C LEU A 134 12.29 -1.87 -9.69
N ARG A 135 13.55 -1.43 -9.52
CA ARG A 135 14.64 -2.36 -9.22
C ARG A 135 14.47 -3.00 -7.84
N MET A 136 13.87 -2.29 -6.90
CA MET A 136 13.53 -2.84 -5.58
C MET A 136 12.32 -3.78 -5.63
N ARG A 137 11.72 -3.97 -6.81
CA ARG A 137 10.55 -4.82 -7.03
C ARG A 137 9.34 -4.36 -6.23
N VAL A 138 9.13 -3.04 -6.16
CA VAL A 138 7.99 -2.47 -5.47
C VAL A 138 6.67 -2.96 -6.09
N ASP A 139 6.67 -3.21 -7.39
CA ASP A 139 5.51 -3.75 -8.10
C ASP A 139 5.15 -5.16 -7.61
N ALA A 140 6.11 -6.07 -7.58
CA ALA A 140 5.87 -7.45 -7.14
C ALA A 140 5.57 -7.51 -5.64
N GLY A 141 6.29 -6.74 -4.83
CA GLY A 141 6.06 -6.68 -3.39
C GLY A 141 4.68 -6.17 -3.04
N THR A 142 4.24 -5.12 -3.74
CA THR A 142 2.90 -4.57 -3.55
C THR A 142 1.83 -5.58 -3.97
N GLY A 143 2.03 -6.25 -5.11
CA GLY A 143 1.09 -7.26 -5.59
C GLY A 143 0.89 -8.37 -4.56
N ARG A 144 1.97 -8.88 -3.98
CA ARG A 144 1.90 -9.89 -2.94
C ARG A 144 1.17 -9.37 -1.70
N THR A 145 1.49 -8.16 -1.29
CA THR A 145 0.92 -7.56 -0.08
C THR A 145 -0.58 -7.32 -0.26
N LEU A 146 -1.00 -6.87 -1.44
CA LEU A 146 -2.42 -6.68 -1.74
C LEU A 146 -3.17 -8.01 -1.84
N GLU A 147 -2.51 -9.09 -2.27
CA GLU A 147 -3.11 -10.43 -2.23
C GLU A 147 -3.37 -10.85 -0.78
N ASN A 148 -2.42 -10.59 0.12
CA ASN A 148 -2.61 -10.86 1.54
C ASN A 148 -3.77 -10.04 2.10
N LEU A 149 -3.91 -8.79 1.66
CA LEU A 149 -5.05 -7.96 2.07
C LEU A 149 -6.37 -8.56 1.60
N ALA A 150 -6.43 -9.06 0.37
CA ALA A 150 -7.65 -9.70 -0.14
C ALA A 150 -8.02 -10.91 0.71
N ILE A 151 -7.06 -11.73 1.06
CA ILE A 151 -7.27 -12.91 1.92
C ILE A 151 -7.76 -12.48 3.30
N TYR A 152 -7.14 -11.46 3.86
CA TYR A 152 -7.53 -10.94 5.17
C TYR A 152 -8.96 -10.40 5.17
N LEU A 153 -9.33 -9.63 4.14
CA LEU A 153 -10.69 -9.08 4.04
C LEU A 153 -11.73 -10.18 3.93
N ASP A 154 -11.44 -11.25 3.19
CA ASP A 154 -12.35 -12.39 3.11
C ASP A 154 -12.53 -13.06 4.46
N ARG A 155 -11.47 -13.17 5.25
CA ARG A 155 -11.54 -13.77 6.58
C ARG A 155 -12.37 -12.96 7.55
N VAL A 156 -12.19 -11.64 7.59
CA VAL A 156 -12.88 -10.81 8.59
C VAL A 156 -14.34 -10.60 8.27
N LYS A 157 -14.77 -10.75 7.01
CA LYS A 157 -16.19 -10.64 6.65
C LYS A 157 -16.93 -11.97 6.70
N ALA A 158 -16.22 -13.09 6.82
CA ALA A 158 -16.86 -14.41 6.82
C ALA A 158 -17.70 -14.59 8.08
N PRO A 159 -18.94 -15.07 7.95
CA PRO A 159 -19.77 -15.35 9.14
C PRO A 159 -19.18 -16.49 9.95
N ARG A 160 -19.41 -16.44 11.23
CA ARG A 160 -18.92 -17.42 12.18
C ARG A 160 -19.95 -18.45 12.54
#